data_7abf3bc4929ff1588051f99a6627bc4d
#
_entry.id   7abf3bc4929ff1588051f99a6627bc4d
#
_cell.length_a   1.000
_cell.length_b   1.000
_cell.length_c   1.000
_cell.angle_alpha   90.00
_cell.angle_beta   90.00
_cell.angle_gamma   90.00
#
_symmetry.space_group_name_H-M   'P 1'
#
loop_
_entity.id
_entity.type
_entity.pdbx_description
1 polymer ?
#
loop_
_entity_poly.entity_id
_entity_poly.type
_entity_poly.pdbx_seq_one_letter_code
_entity_poly.pdbx_strand_id
1 'polypeptide(L)'
;CSLQGLEIAGHPLTLMVNVRKFRCRNIACQRKVFSDPLSPLASSHARNTRKVEERIRSISLKTTSRIASNLLYEQNIVCSQSSCLRRANVCHKERPAPVCIGLDDYAQKKGHIYGTVIVDQITHKPITLFSGRGEENLKTYLKENPQIQYITCDNASSR
;
A
#
# COMPACT_ATOMS: atom_id res chain seq x y z
N CYS A 1 -16.36 4.06 21.84
CA CYS A 1 -15.48 4.70 20.87
C CYS A 1 -16.27 5.16 19.64
N SER A 2 -15.76 6.14 18.91
CA SER A 2 -16.38 6.63 17.67
C SER A 2 -15.58 6.16 16.46
N LEU A 3 -16.27 5.74 15.41
CA LEU A 3 -15.69 5.33 14.14
C LEU A 3 -16.34 6.09 12.99
N GLN A 4 -15.55 6.59 12.07
CA GLN A 4 -16.07 7.14 10.82
C GLN A 4 -16.57 5.99 9.94
N GLY A 5 -17.84 6.07 9.49
CA GLY A 5 -18.45 5.18 8.52
C GLY A 5 -18.46 5.78 7.11
N LEU A 6 -18.87 4.99 6.12
CA LEU A 6 -19.23 5.53 4.81
C LEU A 6 -20.52 6.35 4.95
N GLU A 7 -20.66 7.36 4.13
CA GLU A 7 -21.87 8.21 4.10
C GLU A 7 -23.15 7.40 3.86
N ILE A 8 -24.24 7.89 4.38
CA ILE A 8 -25.59 7.38 4.12
C ILE A 8 -26.43 8.53 3.55
N ALA A 9 -26.99 8.34 2.37
CA ALA A 9 -27.82 9.32 1.67
C ALA A 9 -27.14 10.72 1.57
N GLY A 10 -25.83 10.76 1.29
CA GLY A 10 -25.05 11.99 1.20
C GLY A 10 -24.68 12.64 2.53
N HIS A 11 -24.99 12.01 3.65
CA HIS A 11 -24.64 12.55 4.98
C HIS A 11 -23.48 11.78 5.61
N PRO A 12 -22.54 12.48 6.31
CA PRO A 12 -21.44 11.84 7.02
C PRO A 12 -21.96 10.94 8.15
N LEU A 13 -21.40 9.73 8.26
CA LEU A 13 -21.77 8.77 9.29
C LEU A 13 -20.69 8.65 10.35
N THR A 14 -21.07 8.83 11.61
CA THR A 14 -20.25 8.48 12.77
C THR A 14 -20.93 7.38 13.58
N LEU A 15 -20.25 6.25 13.71
CA LEU A 15 -20.72 5.13 14.53
C LEU A 15 -20.22 5.28 15.97
N MET A 16 -21.13 5.33 16.94
CA MET A 16 -20.81 5.27 18.35
C MET A 16 -20.87 3.81 18.83
N VAL A 17 -19.72 3.24 19.17
CA VAL A 17 -19.62 1.83 19.55
C VAL A 17 -19.28 1.69 21.02
N ASN A 18 -20.10 0.97 21.77
CA ASN A 18 -19.82 0.58 23.15
C ASN A 18 -18.96 -0.68 23.15
N VAL A 19 -17.75 -0.57 23.70
CA VAL A 19 -16.78 -1.66 23.78
C VAL A 19 -16.59 -2.05 25.23
N ARG A 20 -16.83 -3.32 25.55
CA ARG A 20 -16.59 -3.84 26.90
C ARG A 20 -15.09 -4.03 27.12
N LYS A 21 -14.65 -3.66 28.34
CA LYS A 21 -13.28 -3.90 28.80
C LYS A 21 -13.29 -4.99 29.87
N PHE A 22 -12.35 -5.89 29.78
CA PHE A 22 -12.17 -7.00 30.69
C PHE A 22 -10.82 -6.89 31.38
N ARG A 23 -10.78 -7.32 32.63
CA ARG A 23 -9.54 -7.44 33.42
C ARG A 23 -9.23 -8.93 33.61
N CYS A 24 -8.02 -9.33 33.23
CA CYS A 24 -7.53 -10.68 33.48
C CYS A 24 -7.20 -10.84 34.94
N ARG A 25 -7.74 -11.89 35.58
CA ARG A 25 -7.45 -12.24 36.99
C ARG A 25 -6.25 -13.19 37.13
N ASN A 26 -5.75 -13.74 36.02
CA ASN A 26 -4.57 -14.62 36.07
C ASN A 26 -3.32 -13.78 36.34
N ILE A 27 -2.59 -14.15 37.41
CA ILE A 27 -1.37 -13.47 37.89
C ILE A 27 -0.25 -13.59 36.84
N ALA A 28 -0.15 -14.72 36.15
CA ALA A 28 0.85 -14.97 35.11
C ALA A 28 0.55 -14.32 33.76
N CYS A 29 -0.63 -13.72 33.57
CA CYS A 29 -1.01 -13.09 32.32
C CYS A 29 -0.29 -11.76 32.13
N GLN A 30 0.46 -11.61 31.05
CA GLN A 30 1.13 -10.36 30.69
C GLN A 30 0.13 -9.26 30.29
N ARG A 31 -1.03 -9.63 29.73
CA ARG A 31 -2.06 -8.69 29.28
C ARG A 31 -3.16 -8.55 30.32
N LYS A 32 -3.01 -7.57 31.21
CA LYS A 32 -3.93 -7.37 32.35
C LYS A 32 -5.30 -6.83 31.95
N VAL A 33 -5.39 -6.06 30.86
CA VAL A 33 -6.63 -5.45 30.38
C VAL A 33 -6.78 -5.71 28.87
N PHE A 34 -7.96 -6.11 28.45
CA PHE A 34 -8.32 -6.30 27.04
C PHE A 34 -9.77 -5.86 26.80
N SER A 35 -10.10 -5.60 25.57
CA SER A 35 -11.44 -5.20 25.15
C SER A 35 -11.97 -6.14 24.08
N ASP A 36 -13.29 -6.16 23.90
CA ASP A 36 -13.92 -6.89 22.79
C ASP A 36 -13.31 -6.44 21.46
N PRO A 37 -12.99 -7.38 20.58
CA PRO A 37 -12.54 -7.03 19.24
C PRO A 37 -13.70 -6.44 18.44
N LEU A 38 -13.42 -5.37 17.69
CA LEU A 38 -14.41 -4.75 16.79
C LEU A 38 -14.48 -5.44 15.41
N SER A 39 -13.80 -6.56 15.23
CA SER A 39 -13.87 -7.35 13.99
C SER A 39 -15.28 -7.94 13.82
N PRO A 40 -15.87 -7.87 12.60
CA PRO A 40 -15.26 -7.43 11.33
C PRO A 40 -15.35 -5.92 11.03
N LEU A 41 -15.97 -5.12 11.91
CA LEU A 41 -16.28 -3.71 11.67
C LEU A 41 -15.04 -2.84 11.52
N ALA A 42 -14.07 -3.00 12.43
CA ALA A 42 -12.86 -2.17 12.48
C ALA A 42 -11.68 -2.96 13.07
N SER A 43 -10.46 -2.50 12.80
CA SER A 43 -9.24 -2.99 13.44
C SER A 43 -9.11 -2.43 14.87
N SER A 44 -8.23 -3.03 15.67
CA SER A 44 -7.90 -2.49 17.00
C SER A 44 -7.37 -1.05 16.88
N HIS A 45 -7.84 -0.17 17.75
CA HIS A 45 -7.49 1.27 17.78
C HIS A 45 -7.80 2.04 16.48
N ALA A 46 -8.62 1.51 15.59
CA ALA A 46 -9.03 2.21 14.38
C ALA A 46 -9.94 3.41 14.72
N ARG A 47 -9.88 4.44 13.88
CA ARG A 47 -10.81 5.57 13.86
C ARG A 47 -11.85 5.47 12.75
N ASN A 48 -11.61 4.57 11.82
CA ASN A 48 -12.44 4.34 10.65
C ASN A 48 -12.94 2.90 10.64
N THR A 49 -14.10 2.68 10.05
CA THR A 49 -14.53 1.32 9.70
C THR A 49 -13.64 0.74 8.61
N ARG A 50 -13.62 -0.60 8.48
CA ARG A 50 -12.86 -1.27 7.40
C ARG A 50 -13.26 -0.78 6.02
N LYS A 51 -14.55 -0.52 5.81
CA LYS A 51 -15.06 0.00 4.53
C LYS A 51 -14.51 1.37 4.19
N VAL A 52 -14.38 2.26 5.17
CA VAL A 52 -13.73 3.56 4.99
C VAL A 52 -12.24 3.40 4.70
N GLU A 53 -11.53 2.53 5.42
CA GLU A 53 -10.10 2.26 5.18
C GLU A 53 -9.85 1.69 3.77
N GLU A 54 -10.69 0.76 3.32
CA GLU A 54 -10.65 0.21 1.96
C GLU A 54 -10.88 1.31 0.91
N ARG A 55 -11.83 2.22 1.15
CA ARG A 55 -12.13 3.36 0.27
C ARG A 55 -10.95 4.32 0.19
N ILE A 56 -10.39 4.72 1.34
CA ILE A 56 -9.22 5.60 1.40
C ILE A 56 -8.06 4.97 0.62
N ARG A 57 -7.76 3.70 0.87
CA ARG A 57 -6.69 2.99 0.19
C ARG A 57 -6.90 2.90 -1.31
N SER A 58 -8.10 2.54 -1.75
CA SER A 58 -8.43 2.41 -3.17
C SER A 58 -8.24 3.73 -3.94
N ILE A 59 -8.68 4.85 -3.37
CA ILE A 59 -8.52 6.17 -3.99
C ILE A 59 -7.05 6.61 -3.94
N SER A 60 -6.37 6.42 -2.80
CA SER A 60 -4.97 6.82 -2.62
C SER A 60 -3.99 6.08 -3.55
N LEU A 61 -4.33 4.87 -4.00
CA LEU A 61 -3.53 4.10 -4.96
C LEU A 61 -3.72 4.54 -6.42
N LYS A 62 -4.78 5.27 -6.71
CA LYS A 62 -5.15 5.64 -8.09
C LYS A 62 -4.77 7.07 -8.46
N THR A 63 -4.43 7.90 -7.48
CA THR A 63 -4.15 9.31 -7.70
C THR A 63 -3.14 9.87 -6.70
N THR A 64 -2.77 11.15 -6.85
CA THR A 64 -1.87 11.81 -5.90
C THR A 64 -2.56 12.01 -4.54
N SER A 65 -1.78 12.05 -3.46
CA SER A 65 -2.31 12.20 -2.09
C SER A 65 -3.16 13.47 -1.90
N ARG A 66 -2.85 14.55 -2.62
CA ARG A 66 -3.61 15.80 -2.62
C ARG A 66 -4.99 15.60 -3.25
N ILE A 67 -5.05 15.00 -4.44
CA ILE A 67 -6.31 14.73 -5.14
C ILE A 67 -7.12 13.70 -4.35
N ALA A 68 -6.46 12.65 -3.82
CA ALA A 68 -7.12 11.64 -2.99
C ALA A 68 -7.82 12.27 -1.77
N SER A 69 -7.14 13.18 -1.07
CA SER A 69 -7.72 13.89 0.09
C SER A 69 -8.96 14.70 -0.29
N ASN A 70 -8.94 15.39 -1.44
CA ASN A 70 -10.08 16.18 -1.92
C ASN A 70 -11.27 15.28 -2.33
N LEU A 71 -11.01 14.22 -3.11
CA LEU A 71 -12.05 13.27 -3.52
C LEU A 71 -12.70 12.54 -2.32
N LEU A 72 -11.91 12.25 -1.29
CA LEU A 72 -12.43 11.65 -0.06
C LEU A 72 -13.31 12.64 0.72
N TYR A 73 -12.90 13.91 0.77
CA TYR A 73 -13.68 14.96 1.41
C TYR A 73 -15.05 15.15 0.75
N GLU A 74 -15.12 15.10 -0.58
CA GLU A 74 -16.38 15.11 -1.34
C GLU A 74 -17.30 13.94 -1.01
N GLN A 75 -16.74 12.82 -0.52
CA GLN A 75 -17.46 11.63 -0.05
C GLN A 75 -17.66 11.63 1.48
N ASN A 76 -17.58 12.78 2.12
CA ASN A 76 -17.70 12.93 3.57
C ASN A 76 -16.66 12.11 4.38
N ILE A 77 -15.52 11.77 3.78
CA ILE A 77 -14.43 11.07 4.46
C ILE A 77 -13.28 12.04 4.73
N VAL A 78 -13.06 12.33 6.02
CA VAL A 78 -11.96 13.21 6.43
C VAL A 78 -10.65 12.43 6.49
N CYS A 79 -9.75 12.68 5.54
CA CYS A 79 -8.44 12.06 5.48
C CYS A 79 -7.39 13.05 4.98
N SER A 80 -6.33 13.27 5.76
CA SER A 80 -5.25 14.18 5.36
C SER A 80 -4.40 13.60 4.23
N GLN A 81 -3.74 14.47 3.46
CA GLN A 81 -2.81 14.07 2.39
C GLN A 81 -1.73 13.10 2.89
N SER A 82 -1.13 13.37 4.05
CA SER A 82 -0.14 12.49 4.68
C SER A 82 -0.72 11.12 5.04
N SER A 83 -1.98 11.07 5.45
CA SER A 83 -2.69 9.83 5.75
C SER A 83 -3.01 9.04 4.48
N CYS A 84 -3.38 9.70 3.38
CA CYS A 84 -3.56 9.08 2.08
C CYS A 84 -2.24 8.44 1.59
N LEU A 85 -1.14 9.20 1.67
CA LEU A 85 0.18 8.71 1.26
C LEU A 85 0.62 7.47 2.04
N ARG A 86 0.45 7.46 3.38
CA ARG A 86 0.77 6.28 4.21
C ARG A 86 -0.05 5.06 3.84
N ARG A 87 -1.30 5.23 3.44
CA ARG A 87 -2.17 4.12 3.02
C ARG A 87 -1.92 3.65 1.60
N ALA A 88 -1.38 4.51 0.75
CA ALA A 88 -0.91 4.15 -0.59
C ALA A 88 0.41 3.36 -0.53
N ASN A 89 1.22 3.55 0.53
CA ASN A 89 2.44 2.80 0.72
C ASN A 89 2.12 1.35 1.14
N VAL A 90 1.84 0.53 0.15
CA VAL A 90 1.52 -0.89 0.30
C VAL A 90 2.81 -1.67 0.19
N CYS A 91 3.11 -2.53 1.17
CA CYS A 91 4.12 -3.55 0.99
C CYS A 91 3.77 -4.38 -0.26
N HIS A 92 4.62 -4.33 -1.24
CA HIS A 92 4.51 -5.20 -2.41
C HIS A 92 4.57 -6.65 -1.93
N LYS A 93 3.56 -7.44 -2.25
CA LYS A 93 3.72 -8.89 -2.17
C LYS A 93 4.68 -9.25 -3.29
N GLU A 94 5.79 -9.85 -2.93
CA GLU A 94 6.71 -10.43 -3.91
C GLU A 94 5.92 -11.34 -4.84
N ARG A 95 6.00 -11.05 -6.12
CA ARG A 95 5.41 -11.91 -7.15
C ARG A 95 6.51 -12.79 -7.68
N PRO A 96 6.24 -14.08 -7.97
CA PRO A 96 7.21 -14.92 -8.63
C PRO A 96 7.60 -14.25 -9.95
N ALA A 97 8.89 -14.23 -10.23
CA ALA A 97 9.39 -13.67 -11.47
C ALA A 97 8.86 -14.48 -12.67
N PRO A 98 8.35 -13.82 -13.72
CA PRO A 98 7.89 -14.46 -14.94
C PRO A 98 9.08 -14.95 -15.80
N VAL A 99 8.78 -15.73 -16.82
CA VAL A 99 9.79 -16.23 -17.78
C VAL A 99 10.37 -15.12 -18.66
N CYS A 100 9.56 -14.08 -18.94
CA CYS A 100 9.96 -12.95 -19.78
C CYS A 100 9.81 -11.63 -19.03
N ILE A 101 10.90 -10.89 -18.89
CA ILE A 101 10.94 -9.60 -18.20
C ILE A 101 11.38 -8.46 -19.13
N GLY A 102 10.89 -7.27 -18.86
CA GLY A 102 11.36 -6.02 -19.42
C GLY A 102 12.13 -5.21 -18.39
N LEU A 103 13.19 -4.56 -18.82
CA LEU A 103 13.96 -3.60 -18.04
C LEU A 103 13.75 -2.21 -18.60
N ASP A 104 13.45 -1.26 -17.73
CA ASP A 104 13.33 0.14 -18.09
C ASP A 104 13.91 1.02 -16.98
N ASP A 105 14.41 2.19 -17.35
CA ASP A 105 14.92 3.17 -16.43
C ASP A 105 13.80 4.14 -16.02
N TYR A 106 13.66 4.38 -14.74
CA TYR A 106 12.75 5.41 -14.24
C TYR A 106 13.48 6.52 -13.47
N ALA A 107 13.01 7.75 -13.64
CA ALA A 107 13.52 8.88 -12.88
C ALA A 107 12.76 9.05 -11.57
N GLN A 108 13.38 8.72 -10.44
CA GLN A 108 12.83 9.01 -9.12
C GLN A 108 12.87 10.52 -8.84
N LYS A 109 13.96 11.19 -9.24
CA LYS A 109 14.11 12.63 -9.25
C LYS A 109 14.76 13.02 -10.56
N LYS A 110 13.99 13.63 -11.47
CA LYS A 110 14.44 13.99 -12.81
C LYS A 110 15.76 14.77 -12.77
N GLY A 111 16.76 14.28 -13.50
CA GLY A 111 18.10 14.86 -13.55
C GLY A 111 19.05 14.48 -12.39
N HIS A 112 18.60 13.75 -11.36
CA HIS A 112 19.42 13.44 -10.18
C HIS A 112 19.42 11.98 -9.78
N ILE A 113 18.26 11.37 -9.60
CA ILE A 113 18.14 10.00 -9.09
C ILE A 113 17.35 9.17 -10.06
N TYR A 114 17.98 8.10 -10.54
CA TYR A 114 17.37 7.12 -11.41
C TYR A 114 17.33 5.77 -10.72
N GLY A 115 16.48 4.89 -11.22
CA GLY A 115 16.40 3.51 -10.82
C GLY A 115 15.99 2.64 -12.00
N THR A 116 16.05 1.33 -11.82
CA THR A 116 15.62 0.35 -12.81
C THR A 116 14.34 -0.31 -12.35
N VAL A 117 13.35 -0.39 -13.23
CA VAL A 117 12.11 -1.14 -13.04
C VAL A 117 12.17 -2.45 -13.82
N ILE A 118 11.76 -3.54 -13.15
CA ILE A 118 11.55 -4.83 -13.83
C ILE A 118 10.04 -4.99 -14.02
N VAL A 119 9.65 -5.28 -15.25
CA VAL A 119 8.25 -5.42 -15.68
C VAL A 119 8.06 -6.84 -16.26
N ASP A 120 6.93 -7.45 -15.93
CA ASP A 120 6.46 -8.66 -16.60
C ASP A 120 5.98 -8.31 -18.00
N GLN A 121 6.61 -8.86 -19.04
CA GLN A 121 6.30 -8.57 -20.45
C GLN A 121 4.95 -9.13 -20.91
N ILE A 122 4.39 -10.10 -20.19
CA ILE A 122 3.10 -10.70 -20.52
C ILE A 122 1.97 -9.87 -19.92
N THR A 123 2.10 -9.49 -18.64
CA THR A 123 1.04 -8.80 -17.94
C THR A 123 1.22 -7.28 -17.91
N HIS A 124 2.36 -6.77 -18.37
CA HIS A 124 2.79 -5.36 -18.32
C HIS A 124 2.72 -4.74 -16.93
N LYS A 125 2.92 -5.56 -15.89
CA LYS A 125 2.90 -5.11 -14.51
C LYS A 125 4.30 -5.03 -13.94
N PRO A 126 4.61 -3.99 -13.14
CA PRO A 126 5.89 -3.92 -12.46
C PRO A 126 6.01 -5.06 -11.44
N ILE A 127 7.19 -5.67 -11.40
CA ILE A 127 7.55 -6.77 -10.49
C ILE A 127 8.36 -6.21 -9.34
N THR A 128 9.44 -5.52 -9.65
CA THR A 128 10.33 -4.90 -8.65
C THR A 128 11.00 -3.64 -9.16
N LEU A 129 11.56 -2.87 -8.23
CA LEU A 129 12.22 -1.61 -8.47
C LEU A 129 13.57 -1.63 -7.76
N PHE A 130 14.63 -1.23 -8.45
CA PHE A 130 15.95 -1.06 -7.87
C PHE A 130 16.34 0.43 -7.84
N SER A 131 16.95 0.85 -6.76
CA SER A 131 17.58 2.15 -6.69
C SER A 131 18.89 2.14 -7.45
N GLY A 132 19.09 3.11 -8.33
CA GLY A 132 20.27 3.20 -9.18
C GLY A 132 20.18 2.35 -10.46
N ARG A 133 21.15 2.58 -11.36
CA ARG A 133 21.33 1.89 -12.63
C ARG A 133 22.38 0.78 -12.54
N GLY A 134 22.77 0.38 -11.32
CA GLY A 134 23.83 -0.58 -11.08
C GLY A 134 23.47 -1.99 -11.53
N GLU A 135 24.35 -2.61 -12.29
CA GLU A 135 24.20 -4.00 -12.76
C GLU A 135 24.17 -5.04 -11.64
N GLU A 136 24.71 -4.72 -10.46
CA GLU A 136 24.83 -5.67 -9.35
C GLU A 136 23.48 -6.14 -8.83
N ASN A 137 22.53 -5.22 -8.67
CA ASN A 137 21.18 -5.54 -8.22
C ASN A 137 20.47 -6.46 -9.24
N LEU A 138 20.64 -6.17 -10.53
CA LEU A 138 20.08 -6.99 -11.60
C LEU A 138 20.72 -8.38 -11.63
N LYS A 139 22.06 -8.47 -11.53
CA LYS A 139 22.77 -9.75 -11.49
C LYS A 139 22.33 -10.61 -10.30
N THR A 140 22.15 -10.02 -9.14
CA THR A 140 21.65 -10.71 -7.95
C THR A 140 20.21 -11.21 -8.17
N TYR A 141 19.34 -10.36 -8.66
CA TYR A 141 17.96 -10.72 -8.95
C TYR A 141 17.83 -11.86 -9.96
N LEU A 142 18.64 -11.85 -11.03
CA LEU A 142 18.63 -12.91 -12.05
C LEU A 142 19.15 -14.23 -11.48
N LYS A 143 20.15 -14.21 -10.61
CA LYS A 143 20.64 -15.41 -9.91
C LYS A 143 19.58 -16.04 -9.00
N GLU A 144 18.79 -15.21 -8.33
CA GLU A 144 17.70 -15.65 -7.45
C GLU A 144 16.46 -16.13 -8.21
N ASN A 145 16.37 -15.79 -9.50
CA ASN A 145 15.21 -16.09 -10.34
C ASN A 145 15.62 -16.82 -11.63
N PRO A 146 16.14 -18.07 -11.55
CA PRO A 146 16.64 -18.81 -12.70
C PRO A 146 15.59 -19.20 -13.74
N GLN A 147 14.29 -19.03 -13.42
CA GLN A 147 13.19 -19.25 -14.38
C GLN A 147 13.09 -18.17 -15.45
N ILE A 148 13.78 -17.04 -15.32
CA ILE A 148 13.81 -15.97 -16.32
C ILE A 148 14.65 -16.44 -17.51
N GLN A 149 14.05 -16.50 -18.70
CA GLN A 149 14.70 -16.93 -19.94
C GLN A 149 14.88 -15.78 -20.93
N TYR A 150 14.01 -14.78 -20.89
CA TYR A 150 14.01 -13.67 -21.84
C TYR A 150 14.05 -12.34 -21.12
N ILE A 151 14.94 -11.47 -21.59
CA ILE A 151 15.09 -10.11 -21.07
C ILE A 151 14.99 -9.15 -22.25
N THR A 152 14.08 -8.19 -22.17
CA THR A 152 13.98 -7.07 -23.11
C THR A 152 14.41 -5.79 -22.41
N CYS A 153 15.20 -4.97 -23.10
CA CYS A 153 15.57 -3.63 -22.61
C CYS A 153 15.45 -2.65 -23.77
N ASP A 154 15.13 -1.40 -23.44
CA ASP A 154 15.19 -0.32 -24.41
C ASP A 154 16.67 -0.06 -24.76
N ASN A 155 16.96 -0.01 -26.06
CA ASN A 155 18.31 0.19 -26.59
C ASN A 155 18.71 1.68 -26.54
N ALA A 156 18.49 2.34 -25.43
CA ALA A 156 19.07 3.65 -25.18
C ALA A 156 20.57 3.47 -24.98
N SER A 157 21.33 3.56 -26.09
CA SER A 157 22.79 3.62 -26.05
C SER A 157 23.22 4.63 -25.00
N SER A 158 23.88 4.16 -23.97
CA SER A 158 24.59 5.01 -23.01
C SER A 158 25.55 5.95 -23.77
N ARG A 159 25.20 7.21 -23.84
CA ARG A 159 26.14 8.28 -24.10
C ARG A 159 26.70 8.80 -22.79
#